data_aaea2c0db203b13e273aa856dfdb5b9e
#
_entry.id   aaea2c0db203b13e273aa856dfdb5b9e
#
_cell.length_a   1.000
_cell.length_b   1.000
_cell.length_c   1.000
_cell.angle_alpha   90.00
_cell.angle_beta   90.00
_cell.angle_gamma   90.00
#
_symmetry.space_group_name_H-M   'P 1'
#
loop_
_entity.id
_entity.type
_entity.pdbx_description
1 polymer ?
#
loop_
_entity_poly.entity_id
_entity_poly.type
_entity_poly.pdbx_seq_one_letter_code
_entity_poly.pdbx_strand_id
1 'polypeptide(L)'
;MAPTDDECGREDMLKHIRWQDVELEKLNPLLDRQLVVGKDLMVARVLLRKGCIVPLHSHVNEQVTYILEGALKFWIDDKEIVVHAGEVLCIPSNMPHKAEAVEDTVDLDIFNPPREDWLNKSDDYLRG
;
A
#
# COMPACT_ATOMS: atom_id res chain seq x y z
N MET A 1 38.29 1.45 -6.16
CA MET A 1 37.77 1.91 -7.47
C MET A 1 36.74 3.01 -7.21
N ALA A 2 36.88 4.12 -7.90
CA ALA A 2 35.88 5.17 -7.76
C ALA A 2 34.53 4.68 -8.34
N PRO A 3 33.41 4.94 -7.68
CA PRO A 3 32.11 4.53 -8.22
C PRO A 3 31.80 5.28 -9.51
N THR A 4 31.13 4.59 -10.42
CA THR A 4 30.59 5.22 -11.63
C THR A 4 29.37 6.06 -11.23
N ASP A 5 28.90 6.91 -12.13
CA ASP A 5 27.69 7.69 -11.89
C ASP A 5 26.50 6.78 -11.56
N ASP A 6 26.41 5.61 -12.22
CA ASP A 6 25.36 4.63 -11.94
C ASP A 6 25.48 4.03 -10.53
N GLU A 7 26.70 3.78 -10.08
CA GLU A 7 26.95 3.27 -8.73
C GLU A 7 26.61 4.34 -7.69
N CYS A 8 26.96 5.59 -7.94
CA CYS A 8 26.57 6.71 -7.07
C CYS A 8 25.06 6.85 -7.02
N GLY A 9 24.37 6.76 -8.16
CA GLY A 9 22.91 6.80 -8.21
C GLY A 9 22.28 5.64 -7.47
N ARG A 10 22.86 4.43 -7.55
CA ARG A 10 22.39 3.27 -6.82
C ARG A 10 22.60 3.41 -5.32
N GLU A 11 23.71 4.01 -4.89
CA GLU A 11 23.96 4.29 -3.48
C GLU A 11 22.91 5.24 -2.91
N ASP A 12 22.55 6.29 -3.66
CA ASP A 12 21.51 7.23 -3.25
C ASP A 12 20.14 6.57 -3.17
N MET A 13 19.93 5.52 -3.95
CA MET A 13 18.68 4.75 -3.98
C MET A 13 18.70 3.58 -3.01
N LEU A 14 19.86 3.20 -2.49
CA LEU A 14 19.99 2.13 -1.50
C LEU A 14 19.45 2.63 -0.17
N LYS A 15 18.44 1.92 0.36
CA LYS A 15 17.80 2.27 1.62
C LYS A 15 17.70 1.04 2.51
N HIS A 16 18.02 1.22 3.78
CA HIS A 16 17.81 0.21 4.80
C HIS A 16 17.07 0.90 5.95
N ILE A 17 15.79 0.63 6.08
CA ILE A 17 14.88 1.42 6.92
C ILE A 17 14.10 0.47 7.82
N ARG A 18 13.93 0.84 9.08
CA ARG A 18 13.03 0.13 10.00
C ARG A 18 11.66 0.79 9.94
N TRP A 19 10.60 0.00 9.94
CA TRP A 19 9.24 0.55 9.95
C TRP A 19 9.00 1.52 11.11
N GLN A 20 9.61 1.25 12.27
CA GLN A 20 9.47 2.11 13.44
C GLN A 20 10.03 3.52 13.23
N ASP A 21 10.90 3.72 12.25
CA ASP A 21 11.48 5.01 11.91
C ASP A 21 10.75 5.70 10.76
N VAL A 22 9.74 5.05 10.17
CA VAL A 22 8.95 5.60 9.08
C VAL A 22 7.77 6.38 9.66
N GLU A 23 7.54 7.59 9.12
CA GLU A 23 6.41 8.41 9.54
C GLU A 23 5.10 7.64 9.44
N LEU A 24 4.32 7.66 10.51
CA LEU A 24 2.97 7.11 10.53
C LEU A 24 2.00 8.21 10.12
N GLU A 25 1.38 8.05 8.95
CA GLU A 25 0.34 8.94 8.48
C GLU A 25 -1.01 8.48 9.02
N LYS A 26 -1.68 9.35 9.77
CA LYS A 26 -3.04 9.09 10.26
C LYS A 26 -4.03 9.71 9.28
N LEU A 27 -4.61 8.89 8.41
CA LEU A 27 -5.45 9.36 7.30
C LEU A 27 -6.89 9.62 7.75
N ASN A 28 -7.41 8.76 8.61
CA ASN A 28 -8.73 8.91 9.23
C ASN A 28 -8.74 8.09 10.53
N PRO A 29 -9.81 8.14 11.34
CA PRO A 29 -9.83 7.43 12.63
C PRO A 29 -9.60 5.92 12.57
N LEU A 30 -9.81 5.29 11.40
CA LEU A 30 -9.69 3.84 11.24
C LEU A 30 -8.51 3.44 10.36
N LEU A 31 -7.74 4.40 9.82
CA LEU A 31 -6.75 4.10 8.79
C LEU A 31 -5.44 4.86 9.03
N ASP A 32 -4.36 4.11 9.21
CA ASP A 32 -3.01 4.65 9.27
C ASP A 32 -2.17 4.02 8.16
N ARG A 33 -1.10 4.71 7.76
CA ARG A 33 -0.26 4.26 6.65
C ARG A 33 1.19 4.68 6.85
N GLN A 34 2.11 3.79 6.45
CA GLN A 34 3.53 4.07 6.36
C GLN A 34 4.01 3.71 4.96
N LEU A 35 4.88 4.54 4.37
CA LEU A 35 5.35 4.37 3.00
C LEU A 35 6.86 4.27 2.95
N VAL A 36 7.36 3.30 2.17
CA VAL A 36 8.77 3.22 1.77
C VAL A 36 8.80 3.14 0.25
N VAL A 37 9.55 4.04 -0.37
CA VAL A 37 9.57 4.19 -1.83
C VAL A 37 10.96 3.88 -2.35
N GLY A 38 11.04 2.93 -3.29
CA GLY A 38 12.22 2.72 -4.11
C GLY A 38 12.14 3.55 -5.38
N LYS A 39 12.84 3.14 -6.42
CA LYS A 39 12.75 3.83 -7.71
C LYS A 39 11.44 3.50 -8.42
N ASP A 40 11.17 2.21 -8.61
CA ASP A 40 10.04 1.73 -9.40
C ASP A 40 8.97 1.05 -8.55
N LEU A 41 9.22 0.89 -7.26
CA LEU A 41 8.34 0.20 -6.34
C LEU A 41 8.05 1.06 -5.12
N MET A 42 6.84 0.91 -4.60
CA MET A 42 6.45 1.44 -3.31
C MET A 42 5.94 0.29 -2.45
N VAL A 43 6.35 0.27 -1.19
CA VAL A 43 5.79 -0.64 -0.19
C VAL A 43 5.04 0.20 0.83
N ALA A 44 3.77 -0.11 1.02
CA ALA A 44 2.92 0.57 1.99
C ALA A 44 2.53 -0.42 3.08
N ARG A 45 2.78 -0.04 4.33
CA ARG A 45 2.27 -0.77 5.48
C ARG A 45 1.01 -0.03 5.93
N VAL A 46 -0.13 -0.69 5.76
CA VAL A 46 -1.44 -0.08 5.98
C VAL A 46 -2.11 -0.75 7.19
N LEU A 47 -2.51 0.06 8.14
CA LEU A 47 -3.15 -0.39 9.37
C LEU A 47 -4.62 0.00 9.31
N LEU A 48 -5.49 -1.00 9.22
CA LEU A 48 -6.93 -0.78 9.13
C LEU A 48 -7.61 -1.36 10.36
N ARG A 49 -8.37 -0.54 11.07
CA ARG A 49 -9.18 -1.02 12.17
C ARG A 49 -10.46 -1.63 11.63
N LYS A 50 -11.03 -2.57 12.36
CA LYS A 50 -12.29 -3.24 11.97
C LYS A 50 -13.34 -2.21 11.54
N GLY A 51 -13.95 -2.45 10.39
CA GLY A 51 -14.96 -1.57 9.82
C GLY A 51 -14.42 -0.47 8.92
N CYS A 52 -13.10 -0.33 8.82
CA CYS A 52 -12.50 0.63 7.91
C CYS A 52 -12.86 0.26 6.47
N ILE A 53 -13.36 1.25 5.73
CA ILE A 53 -13.73 1.09 4.32
C ILE A 53 -12.76 1.90 3.47
N VAL A 54 -12.18 1.23 2.48
CA VAL A 54 -11.46 1.88 1.39
C VAL A 54 -12.44 1.98 0.23
N PRO A 55 -12.89 3.19 -0.12
CA PRO A 55 -13.92 3.35 -1.15
C PRO A 55 -13.52 2.82 -2.51
N LEU A 56 -14.50 2.54 -3.35
CA LEU A 56 -14.26 2.08 -4.72
C LEU A 56 -13.36 3.07 -5.45
N HIS A 57 -12.28 2.57 -6.01
CA HIS A 57 -11.30 3.38 -6.73
C HIS A 57 -10.51 2.51 -7.70
N SER A 58 -9.80 3.14 -8.60
CA SER A 58 -8.85 2.47 -9.48
C SER A 58 -7.61 3.34 -9.63
N HIS A 59 -6.51 2.73 -10.03
CA HIS A 59 -5.25 3.44 -10.24
C HIS A 59 -4.41 2.71 -11.29
N VAL A 60 -3.52 3.44 -11.93
CA VAL A 60 -2.64 2.89 -12.98
C VAL A 60 -1.66 1.86 -12.42
N ASN A 61 -1.37 1.94 -11.13
CA ASN A 61 -0.40 1.08 -10.47
C ASN A 61 -0.89 -0.37 -10.39
N GLU A 62 -0.02 -1.31 -10.71
CA GLU A 62 -0.23 -2.71 -10.32
C GLU A 62 -0.08 -2.81 -8.81
N GLN A 63 -0.90 -3.62 -8.17
CA GLN A 63 -0.90 -3.76 -6.71
C GLN A 63 -0.83 -5.23 -6.32
N VAL A 64 0.07 -5.53 -5.37
CA VAL A 64 0.08 -6.82 -4.68
C VAL A 64 -0.21 -6.53 -3.22
N THR A 65 -1.25 -7.15 -2.69
CA THR A 65 -1.69 -7.01 -1.31
C THR A 65 -1.36 -8.29 -0.54
N TYR A 66 -0.62 -8.14 0.54
CA TYR A 66 -0.25 -9.24 1.43
C TYR A 66 -0.78 -8.94 2.83
N ILE A 67 -1.71 -9.74 3.32
CA ILE A 67 -2.28 -9.56 4.66
C ILE A 67 -1.37 -10.24 5.68
N LEU A 68 -0.81 -9.46 6.59
CA LEU A 68 0.06 -9.96 7.66
C LEU A 68 -0.73 -10.40 8.88
N GLU A 69 -1.79 -9.64 9.22
CA GLU A 69 -2.68 -9.91 10.33
C GLU A 69 -4.08 -9.49 9.95
N GLY A 70 -5.08 -10.21 10.43
CA GLY A 70 -6.48 -9.87 10.21
C GLY A 70 -7.05 -10.40 8.91
N ALA A 71 -8.02 -9.69 8.35
CA ALA A 71 -8.69 -10.07 7.12
C ALA A 71 -9.29 -8.83 6.44
N LEU A 72 -9.13 -8.76 5.14
CA LEU A 72 -9.59 -7.65 4.32
C LEU A 72 -10.50 -8.21 3.23
N LYS A 73 -11.73 -7.69 3.16
CA LYS A 73 -12.70 -8.10 2.15
C LYS A 73 -12.65 -7.13 0.98
N PHE A 74 -12.48 -7.67 -0.22
CA PHE A 74 -12.46 -6.91 -1.45
C PHE A 74 -13.71 -7.17 -2.29
N TRP A 75 -14.18 -6.13 -2.97
CA TRP A 75 -15.15 -6.22 -4.04
C TRP A 75 -14.46 -5.84 -5.33
N ILE A 76 -14.26 -6.81 -6.22
CA ILE A 76 -13.53 -6.65 -7.48
C ILE A 76 -14.26 -7.44 -8.55
N ASP A 77 -14.62 -6.77 -9.67
CA ASP A 77 -15.18 -7.42 -10.85
C ASP A 77 -16.33 -8.38 -10.50
N ASP A 78 -17.32 -7.87 -9.77
CA ASP A 78 -18.51 -8.60 -9.31
C ASP A 78 -18.20 -9.77 -8.36
N LYS A 79 -16.98 -9.84 -7.84
CA LYS A 79 -16.59 -10.87 -6.87
C LYS A 79 -16.36 -10.28 -5.50
N GLU A 80 -16.64 -11.07 -4.49
CA GLU A 80 -16.23 -10.78 -3.12
C GLU A 80 -15.10 -11.73 -2.76
N ILE A 81 -13.96 -11.17 -2.36
CA ILE A 81 -12.78 -11.95 -2.00
C ILE A 81 -12.34 -11.52 -0.61
N VAL A 82 -12.31 -12.45 0.33
CA VAL A 82 -11.74 -12.20 1.65
C VAL A 82 -10.32 -12.72 1.67
N VAL A 83 -9.38 -11.80 1.89
CA VAL A 83 -7.95 -12.12 1.97
C VAL A 83 -7.59 -12.20 3.45
N HIS A 84 -7.18 -13.39 3.91
CA HIS A 84 -6.82 -13.64 5.29
C HIS A 84 -5.31 -13.51 5.50
N ALA A 85 -4.90 -13.47 6.77
CA ALA A 85 -3.48 -13.45 7.12
C ALA A 85 -2.72 -14.57 6.43
N GLY A 86 -1.59 -14.25 5.82
CA GLY A 86 -0.77 -15.18 5.06
C GLY A 86 -1.19 -15.35 3.60
N GLU A 87 -2.23 -14.65 3.17
CA GLU A 87 -2.71 -14.72 1.78
C GLU A 87 -2.35 -13.46 1.00
N VAL A 88 -2.29 -13.60 -0.32
CA VAL A 88 -1.89 -12.55 -1.24
C VAL A 88 -2.94 -12.37 -2.33
N LEU A 89 -3.25 -11.12 -2.65
CA LEU A 89 -4.14 -10.76 -3.77
C LEU A 89 -3.38 -9.86 -4.74
N CYS A 90 -3.38 -10.24 -6.02
CA CYS A 90 -2.78 -9.42 -7.07
C CYS A 90 -3.89 -8.68 -7.82
N ILE A 91 -3.79 -7.35 -7.87
CA ILE A 91 -4.78 -6.49 -8.52
C ILE A 91 -4.13 -5.84 -9.74
N PRO A 92 -4.61 -6.13 -10.95
CA PRO A 92 -4.07 -5.51 -12.17
C PRO A 92 -4.26 -4.00 -12.21
N SER A 93 -3.43 -3.35 -13.02
CA SER A 93 -3.55 -1.92 -13.31
C SER A 93 -4.98 -1.56 -13.73
N ASN A 94 -5.49 -0.47 -13.18
CA ASN A 94 -6.78 0.13 -13.53
C ASN A 94 -8.03 -0.71 -13.20
N MET A 95 -7.89 -1.80 -12.45
CA MET A 95 -9.04 -2.61 -12.04
C MET A 95 -9.71 -1.97 -10.82
N PRO A 96 -10.99 -1.55 -10.93
CA PRO A 96 -11.69 -0.94 -9.80
C PRO A 96 -11.84 -1.94 -8.64
N HIS A 97 -11.62 -1.44 -7.43
CA HIS A 97 -11.75 -2.26 -6.23
C HIS A 97 -12.16 -1.42 -5.02
N LYS A 98 -12.86 -2.08 -4.10
CA LYS A 98 -13.28 -1.55 -2.81
C LYS A 98 -12.87 -2.55 -1.75
N ALA A 99 -12.56 -2.09 -0.56
CA ALA A 99 -12.17 -2.98 0.53
C ALA A 99 -12.81 -2.58 1.86
N GLU A 100 -12.98 -3.57 2.73
CA GLU A 100 -13.42 -3.36 4.10
C GLU A 100 -12.64 -4.28 5.02
N ALA A 101 -12.13 -3.74 6.12
CA ALA A 101 -11.48 -4.53 7.15
C ALA A 101 -12.55 -5.26 7.98
N VAL A 102 -12.58 -6.59 7.88
CA VAL A 102 -13.53 -7.40 8.64
C VAL A 102 -13.07 -7.63 10.08
N GLU A 103 -11.82 -7.37 10.34
CA GLU A 103 -11.21 -7.28 11.68
C GLU A 103 -10.02 -6.33 11.60
N ASP A 104 -9.37 -6.02 12.72
CA ASP A 104 -8.17 -5.19 12.71
C ASP A 104 -7.11 -5.86 11.83
N THR A 105 -6.60 -5.13 10.85
CA THR A 105 -5.79 -5.70 9.76
C THR A 105 -4.47 -4.94 9.61
N VAL A 106 -3.41 -5.72 9.40
CA VAL A 106 -2.10 -5.20 8.96
C VAL A 106 -1.91 -5.70 7.53
N ASP A 107 -1.91 -4.77 6.59
CA ASP A 107 -1.82 -5.01 5.16
C ASP A 107 -0.50 -4.44 4.63
N LEU A 108 0.18 -5.23 3.82
CA LEU A 108 1.36 -4.78 3.10
C LEU A 108 1.01 -4.69 1.63
N ASP A 109 0.94 -3.48 1.10
CA ASP A 109 0.66 -3.23 -0.31
C ASP A 109 1.95 -2.89 -1.05
N ILE A 110 2.16 -3.52 -2.20
CA ILE A 110 3.30 -3.26 -3.07
C ILE A 110 2.76 -2.73 -4.39
N PHE A 111 3.26 -1.57 -4.81
CA PHE A 111 2.82 -0.89 -6.03
C PHE A 111 3.95 -0.70 -7.02
N ASN A 112 3.64 -0.83 -8.30
CA ASN A 112 4.51 -0.46 -9.40
C ASN A 112 3.68 0.28 -10.47
N PRO A 113 4.02 1.52 -10.83
CA PRO A 113 4.99 2.41 -10.17
C PRO A 113 4.50 2.90 -8.81
N PRO A 114 5.30 3.67 -8.07
CA PRO A 114 4.86 4.28 -6.81
C PRO A 114 3.59 5.12 -7.00
N ARG A 115 2.71 5.10 -5.98
CA ARG A 115 1.46 5.85 -5.97
C ARG A 115 1.75 7.35 -5.80
N GLU A 116 1.69 8.10 -6.87
CA GLU A 116 1.94 9.56 -6.83
C GLU A 116 0.87 10.29 -6.02
N ASP A 117 -0.38 9.84 -6.08
CA ASP A 117 -1.47 10.43 -5.31
C ASP A 117 -1.24 10.28 -3.79
N TRP A 118 -0.57 9.20 -3.38
CA TRP A 118 -0.22 9.02 -1.97
C TRP A 118 1.00 9.85 -1.58
N LEU A 119 1.97 9.99 -2.48
CA LEU A 119 3.17 10.77 -2.23
C LEU A 119 2.90 12.27 -2.18
N ASN A 120 2.01 12.79 -3.02
CA ASN A 120 1.67 14.20 -3.04
C ASN A 120 0.42 14.54 -2.22
N LYS A 121 -0.12 13.54 -1.49
CA LYS A 121 -1.26 13.70 -0.57
C LYS A 121 -2.53 14.19 -1.24
N SER A 122 -2.76 13.76 -2.48
CA SER A 122 -4.00 14.03 -3.22
C SER A 122 -5.01 12.87 -3.15
N ASP A 123 -4.87 12.00 -2.15
CA ASP A 123 -5.70 10.82 -1.93
C ASP A 123 -6.87 11.12 -0.99
N ASP A 124 -7.69 12.07 -1.37
CA ASP A 124 -8.81 12.56 -0.54
C ASP A 124 -9.81 11.45 -0.17
N TYR A 125 -9.93 10.43 -1.03
CA TYR A 125 -10.84 9.31 -0.78
C TYR A 125 -10.46 8.48 0.47
N LEU A 126 -9.23 8.59 0.95
CA LEU A 126 -8.76 7.94 2.18
C LEU A 126 -8.77 8.88 3.39
N ARG A 127 -8.82 10.19 3.16
CA ARG A 127 -8.75 11.20 4.21
C ARG A 127 -10.17 11.59 4.60
N GLY A 128 -10.59 11.13 5.72
CA GLY A 128 -11.95 11.29 6.19
C GLY A 128 -12.37 12.71 6.54
#